data_e726b03d8d4726e768d6ad285928c876
#
_entry.id   e726b03d8d4726e768d6ad285928c876
#
_cell.length_a   1.000
_cell.length_b   1.000
_cell.length_c   1.000
_cell.angle_alpha   90.00
_cell.angle_beta   90.00
_cell.angle_gamma   90.00
#
_symmetry.space_group_name_H-M   'P 1'
#
loop_
_entity.id
_entity.type
_entity.pdbx_description
1 polymer ?
#
loop_
_entity_poly.entity_id
_entity_poly.type
_entity_poly.pdbx_seq_one_letter_code
_entity_poly.pdbx_strand_id
1 'polypeptide(L)'
;VRDVTARSPLAERSGHLERLGARELVFLAQVDVRADPSTAARLGFPVEPNTVVSHPDRDILWLGPDEWLVVGHAGTAEALVAELGASLGDAHHSVVDVSANRTVIELAGPSRHELLSTACPIDLHPRSWSDGRCAQTVFGAAQILLQEWEGTTRVFVRPSFVAYVVDLLLAASEP
;
A
#
# COMPACT_ATOMS: atom_id res chain seq x y z
N VAL A 1 -10.79 -30.46 10.30
CA VAL A 1 -10.58 -29.05 9.84
C VAL A 1 -9.25 -29.05 9.14
N ARG A 2 -9.20 -28.74 7.83
CA ARG A 2 -7.93 -28.54 7.11
C ARG A 2 -7.27 -27.29 7.71
N ASP A 3 -6.03 -27.45 8.14
CA ASP A 3 -5.21 -26.33 8.57
C ASP A 3 -4.96 -25.43 7.35
N VAL A 4 -5.58 -24.23 7.33
CA VAL A 4 -5.45 -23.28 6.22
C VAL A 4 -4.27 -22.39 6.54
N THR A 5 -3.10 -22.75 6.03
CA THR A 5 -1.92 -21.92 6.12
C THR A 5 -2.01 -20.77 5.10
N ALA A 6 -1.88 -19.54 5.55
CA ALA A 6 -1.82 -18.39 4.66
C ALA A 6 -0.60 -18.52 3.74
N ARG A 7 -0.83 -18.35 2.42
CA ARG A 7 0.23 -18.42 1.40
C ARG A 7 0.25 -17.12 0.61
N SER A 8 1.45 -16.55 0.45
CA SER A 8 1.62 -15.38 -0.39
C SER A 8 1.31 -15.72 -1.86
N PRO A 9 0.61 -14.85 -2.59
CA PRO A 9 0.41 -15.01 -4.03
C PRO A 9 1.71 -14.93 -4.84
N LEU A 10 2.78 -14.38 -4.27
CA LEU A 10 4.12 -14.26 -4.89
C LEU A 10 5.13 -15.30 -4.41
N ALA A 11 4.74 -16.26 -3.57
CA ALA A 11 5.65 -17.25 -3.00
C ALA A 11 6.49 -18.02 -4.07
N GLU A 12 5.95 -18.22 -5.27
CA GLU A 12 6.64 -18.92 -6.38
C GLU A 12 7.36 -17.94 -7.33
N ARG A 13 7.30 -16.62 -7.07
CA ARG A 13 7.82 -15.56 -7.95
C ARG A 13 8.92 -14.71 -7.29
N SER A 14 9.46 -15.13 -6.15
CA SER A 14 10.51 -14.39 -5.43
C SER A 14 11.74 -14.09 -6.30
N GLY A 15 12.22 -15.06 -7.08
CA GLY A 15 13.33 -14.85 -8.01
C GLY A 15 13.03 -13.85 -9.15
N HIS A 16 11.78 -13.65 -9.51
CA HIS A 16 11.38 -12.60 -10.45
C HIS A 16 11.48 -11.22 -9.81
N LEU A 17 11.04 -11.09 -8.55
CA LEU A 17 11.13 -9.84 -7.80
C LEU A 17 12.59 -9.42 -7.57
N GLU A 18 13.46 -10.36 -7.21
CA GLU A 18 14.88 -10.08 -7.00
C GLU A 18 15.56 -9.47 -8.25
N ARG A 19 15.21 -9.94 -9.46
CA ARG A 19 15.71 -9.37 -10.72
C ARG A 19 15.28 -7.92 -10.94
N LEU A 20 14.15 -7.52 -10.36
CA LEU A 20 13.61 -6.17 -10.42
C LEU A 20 14.17 -5.25 -9.32
N GLY A 21 15.02 -5.76 -8.41
CA GLY A 21 15.36 -5.05 -7.18
C GLY A 21 14.16 -4.86 -6.26
N ALA A 22 13.23 -5.82 -6.29
CA ALA A 22 11.98 -5.77 -5.56
C ALA A 22 11.87 -6.90 -4.55
N ARG A 23 10.98 -6.73 -3.57
CA ARG A 23 10.59 -7.79 -2.64
C ARG A 23 9.11 -7.70 -2.30
N GLU A 24 8.52 -8.79 -1.88
CA GLU A 24 7.20 -8.79 -1.29
C GLU A 24 7.28 -8.46 0.20
N LEU A 25 6.43 -7.54 0.65
CA LEU A 25 6.17 -7.32 2.07
C LEU A 25 4.98 -8.18 2.47
N VAL A 26 5.27 -9.39 2.95
CA VAL A 26 4.25 -10.41 3.19
C VAL A 26 3.36 -10.07 4.39
N PHE A 27 2.04 -10.22 4.21
CA PHE A 27 1.04 -10.20 5.27
C PHE A 27 1.01 -8.94 6.13
N LEU A 28 1.38 -7.77 5.57
CA LEU A 28 1.20 -6.50 6.26
C LEU A 28 -0.25 -6.35 6.71
N ALA A 29 -0.44 -5.86 7.94
CA ALA A 29 -1.74 -5.44 8.41
C ALA A 29 -2.20 -4.25 7.57
N GLN A 30 -3.42 -4.30 7.05
CA GLN A 30 -4.06 -3.23 6.31
C GLN A 30 -5.45 -3.01 6.88
N VAL A 31 -5.70 -1.83 7.42
CA VAL A 31 -6.99 -1.47 8.03
C VAL A 31 -7.56 -0.28 7.29
N ASP A 32 -8.73 -0.46 6.70
CA ASP A 32 -9.51 0.62 6.09
C ASP A 32 -10.25 1.37 7.19
N VAL A 33 -10.10 2.70 7.19
CA VAL A 33 -10.73 3.59 8.16
C VAL A 33 -11.56 4.61 7.42
N ARG A 34 -12.84 4.71 7.79
CA ARG A 34 -13.71 5.80 7.38
C ARG A 34 -14.20 6.58 8.58
N ALA A 35 -14.08 7.88 8.52
CA ALA A 35 -14.49 8.77 9.60
C ALA A 35 -14.70 10.19 9.08
N ASP A 36 -15.33 11.03 9.91
CA ASP A 36 -15.37 12.46 9.65
C ASP A 36 -13.94 13.04 9.60
N PRO A 37 -13.61 13.85 8.56
CA PRO A 37 -12.26 14.39 8.38
C PRO A 37 -11.74 15.19 9.58
N SER A 38 -12.61 15.93 10.27
CA SER A 38 -12.21 16.71 11.44
C SER A 38 -11.87 15.83 12.64
N THR A 39 -12.54 14.69 12.75
CA THR A 39 -12.24 13.68 13.78
C THR A 39 -10.93 12.98 13.48
N ALA A 40 -10.72 12.55 12.24
CA ALA A 40 -9.48 11.92 11.80
C ALA A 40 -8.27 12.86 11.95
N ALA A 41 -8.41 14.14 11.60
CA ALA A 41 -7.37 15.15 11.79
C ALA A 41 -6.93 15.30 13.26
N ARG A 42 -7.87 15.26 14.20
CA ARG A 42 -7.54 15.30 15.65
C ARG A 42 -6.74 14.07 16.12
N LEU A 43 -6.87 12.96 15.41
CA LEU A 43 -6.10 11.73 15.66
C LEU A 43 -4.77 11.66 14.87
N GLY A 44 -4.42 12.75 14.18
CA GLY A 44 -3.17 12.85 13.42
C GLY A 44 -3.20 12.20 12.03
N PHE A 45 -4.39 11.90 11.49
CA PHE A 45 -4.50 11.37 10.12
C PHE A 45 -4.21 12.45 9.08
N PRO A 46 -3.60 12.11 7.93
CA PRO A 46 -3.35 13.08 6.89
C PRO A 46 -4.66 13.65 6.32
N VAL A 47 -4.72 14.97 6.15
CA VAL A 47 -5.87 15.66 5.56
C VAL A 47 -5.57 16.25 4.19
N GLU A 48 -4.29 16.38 3.84
CA GLU A 48 -3.87 16.76 2.50
C GLU A 48 -4.01 15.56 1.56
N PRO A 49 -4.63 15.73 0.37
CA PRO A 49 -4.78 14.65 -0.60
C PRO A 49 -3.44 14.01 -1.00
N ASN A 50 -3.48 12.68 -1.13
CA ASN A 50 -2.34 11.89 -1.59
C ASN A 50 -1.09 11.99 -0.71
N THR A 51 -1.27 12.17 0.60
CA THR A 51 -0.17 12.20 1.58
C THR A 51 -0.21 11.03 2.53
N VAL A 52 0.94 10.77 3.15
CA VAL A 52 1.14 9.73 4.16
C VAL A 52 1.65 10.37 5.43
N VAL A 53 1.13 9.95 6.57
CA VAL A 53 1.71 10.19 7.89
C VAL A 53 2.29 8.88 8.39
N SER A 54 3.58 8.91 8.74
CA SER A 54 4.31 7.73 9.20
C SER A 54 4.58 7.81 10.70
N HIS A 55 4.36 6.69 11.35
CA HIS A 55 4.69 6.41 12.73
C HIS A 55 5.65 5.21 12.80
N PRO A 56 6.34 4.98 13.92
CA PRO A 56 7.29 3.87 14.03
C PRO A 56 6.70 2.48 13.80
N ASP A 57 5.39 2.31 14.00
CA ASP A 57 4.68 1.03 13.94
C ASP A 57 3.65 0.95 12.81
N ARG A 58 3.35 2.06 12.14
CA ARG A 58 2.34 2.12 11.07
C ARG A 58 2.50 3.32 10.15
N ASP A 59 1.96 3.20 8.95
CA ASP A 59 1.73 4.29 8.01
C ASP A 59 0.24 4.54 7.85
N ILE A 60 -0.16 5.81 7.70
CA ILE A 60 -1.53 6.21 7.45
C ILE A 60 -1.57 6.91 6.09
N LEU A 61 -2.18 6.27 5.11
CA LEU A 61 -2.28 6.73 3.73
C LEU A 61 -3.64 7.38 3.49
N TRP A 62 -3.66 8.58 2.96
CA TRP A 62 -4.88 9.24 2.52
C TRP A 62 -5.43 8.57 1.25
N LEU A 63 -6.64 8.05 1.28
CA LEU A 63 -7.32 7.45 0.12
C LEU A 63 -8.46 8.33 -0.41
N GLY A 64 -9.04 9.13 0.45
CA GLY A 64 -10.17 9.99 0.14
C GLY A 64 -10.43 11.00 1.25
N PRO A 65 -11.33 11.96 1.05
CA PRO A 65 -11.62 12.98 2.06
C PRO A 65 -12.05 12.42 3.42
N ASP A 66 -12.64 11.23 3.44
CA ASP A 66 -13.16 10.51 4.60
C ASP A 66 -12.63 9.08 4.69
N GLU A 67 -11.54 8.75 3.96
CA GLU A 67 -11.03 7.39 3.85
C GLU A 67 -9.51 7.34 3.95
N TRP A 68 -9.02 6.41 4.77
CA TRP A 68 -7.59 6.16 4.99
C TRP A 68 -7.29 4.68 5.01
N LEU A 69 -6.09 4.31 4.56
CA LEU A 69 -5.52 2.98 4.77
C LEU A 69 -4.43 3.07 5.84
N VAL A 70 -4.62 2.36 6.94
CA VAL A 70 -3.60 2.19 7.97
C VAL A 70 -2.85 0.90 7.68
N VAL A 71 -1.53 1.00 7.49
CA VAL A 71 -0.65 -0.12 7.17
C VAL A 71 0.29 -0.35 8.33
N GLY A 72 0.20 -1.52 8.94
CA GLY A 72 1.03 -1.92 10.09
C GLY A 72 1.83 -3.19 9.83
N HIS A 73 2.56 -3.65 10.85
CA HIS A 73 3.31 -4.89 10.78
C HIS A 73 2.40 -6.11 10.61
N ALA A 74 2.95 -7.19 10.08
CA ALA A 74 2.23 -8.47 9.97
C ALA A 74 1.69 -8.93 11.32
N GLY A 75 0.42 -9.36 11.36
CA GLY A 75 -0.23 -9.87 12.56
C GLY A 75 -0.78 -8.82 13.51
N THR A 76 -0.71 -7.52 13.20
CA THR A 76 -1.20 -6.45 14.08
C THR A 76 -2.61 -5.96 13.75
N ALA A 77 -3.28 -6.52 12.73
CA ALA A 77 -4.56 -6.01 12.23
C ALA A 77 -5.66 -5.95 13.31
N GLU A 78 -5.82 -7.00 14.10
CA GLU A 78 -6.82 -7.05 15.17
C GLU A 78 -6.58 -5.94 16.22
N ALA A 79 -5.32 -5.75 16.64
CA ALA A 79 -4.95 -4.72 17.59
C ALA A 79 -5.18 -3.31 17.02
N LEU A 80 -4.83 -3.09 15.74
CA LEU A 80 -5.08 -1.83 15.06
C LEU A 80 -6.58 -1.51 14.96
N VAL A 81 -7.40 -2.49 14.59
CA VAL A 81 -8.86 -2.32 14.52
C VAL A 81 -9.43 -1.92 15.87
N ALA A 82 -9.02 -2.61 16.95
CA ALA A 82 -9.49 -2.32 18.29
C ALA A 82 -9.05 -0.92 18.77
N GLU A 83 -7.78 -0.55 18.58
CA GLU A 83 -7.22 0.74 18.96
C GLU A 83 -7.88 1.91 18.21
N LEU A 84 -7.99 1.78 16.88
CA LEU A 84 -8.57 2.82 16.04
C LEU A 84 -10.07 3.00 16.33
N GLY A 85 -10.81 1.91 16.50
CA GLY A 85 -12.21 1.97 16.91
C GLY A 85 -12.39 2.66 18.26
N ALA A 86 -11.57 2.32 19.25
CA ALA A 86 -11.60 2.97 20.55
C ALA A 86 -11.25 4.47 20.47
N SER A 87 -10.28 4.84 19.63
CA SER A 87 -9.85 6.24 19.45
C SER A 87 -10.92 7.10 18.75
N LEU A 88 -11.68 6.51 17.84
CA LEU A 88 -12.79 7.17 17.16
C LEU A 88 -14.05 7.28 18.04
N GLY A 89 -14.20 6.38 19.01
CA GLY A 89 -15.27 6.42 20.03
C GLY A 89 -16.67 6.39 19.45
N ASP A 90 -17.54 7.29 19.91
CA ASP A 90 -18.95 7.37 19.50
C ASP A 90 -19.16 8.12 18.16
N ALA A 91 -18.08 8.62 17.54
CA ALA A 91 -18.18 9.24 16.22
C ALA A 91 -18.65 8.21 15.18
N HIS A 92 -19.41 8.65 14.18
CA HIS A 92 -19.75 7.77 13.05
C HIS A 92 -18.48 7.36 12.29
N HIS A 93 -18.15 6.08 12.28
CA HIS A 93 -16.94 5.57 11.65
C HIS A 93 -17.09 4.12 11.18
N SER A 94 -16.14 3.68 10.36
CA SER A 94 -15.93 2.27 10.01
C SER A 94 -14.43 1.97 10.11
N VAL A 95 -14.08 0.85 10.76
CA VAL A 95 -12.70 0.35 10.87
C VAL A 95 -12.73 -1.13 10.53
N VAL A 96 -12.12 -1.49 9.40
CA VAL A 96 -12.22 -2.84 8.82
C VAL A 96 -10.84 -3.39 8.49
N ASP A 97 -10.55 -4.61 8.96
CA ASP A 97 -9.38 -5.36 8.50
C ASP A 97 -9.54 -5.75 7.03
N VAL A 98 -8.67 -5.22 6.19
CA VAL A 98 -8.58 -5.48 4.75
C VAL A 98 -7.22 -6.08 4.35
N SER A 99 -6.49 -6.69 5.28
CA SER A 99 -5.13 -7.22 5.08
C SER A 99 -5.03 -8.23 3.93
N ALA A 100 -6.10 -8.99 3.67
CA ALA A 100 -6.16 -9.94 2.57
C ALA A 100 -6.51 -9.29 1.20
N ASN A 101 -6.85 -8.00 1.17
CA ASN A 101 -7.34 -7.34 -0.03
C ASN A 101 -6.21 -6.96 -1.01
N ARG A 102 -5.00 -6.68 -0.50
CA ARG A 102 -3.85 -6.29 -1.32
C ARG A 102 -2.58 -7.01 -0.87
N THR A 103 -1.80 -7.45 -1.86
CA THR A 103 -0.40 -7.84 -1.71
C THR A 103 0.47 -6.61 -1.91
N VAL A 104 1.60 -6.51 -1.22
CA VAL A 104 2.49 -5.34 -1.29
C VAL A 104 3.84 -5.75 -1.87
N ILE A 105 4.22 -5.10 -2.97
CA ILE A 105 5.55 -5.22 -3.59
C ILE A 105 6.31 -3.93 -3.28
N GLU A 106 7.50 -4.05 -2.73
CA GLU A 106 8.41 -2.94 -2.52
C GLU A 106 9.47 -2.95 -3.62
N LEU A 107 9.52 -1.86 -4.39
CA LEU A 107 10.52 -1.62 -5.43
C LEU A 107 11.61 -0.72 -4.86
N ALA A 108 12.87 -1.15 -4.98
CA ALA A 108 14.04 -0.38 -4.58
C ALA A 108 14.89 0.01 -5.81
N GLY A 109 15.86 0.89 -5.58
CA GLY A 109 16.81 1.31 -6.62
C GLY A 109 16.36 2.53 -7.44
N PRO A 110 17.31 3.10 -8.21
CA PRO A 110 17.09 4.38 -8.91
C PRO A 110 16.08 4.28 -10.06
N SER A 111 15.98 3.14 -10.71
CA SER A 111 15.11 2.94 -11.89
C SER A 111 13.65 2.63 -11.54
N ARG A 112 13.28 2.54 -10.25
CA ARG A 112 11.90 2.18 -9.83
C ARG A 112 10.82 3.07 -10.43
N HIS A 113 11.07 4.37 -10.51
CA HIS A 113 10.12 5.32 -11.08
C HIS A 113 10.03 5.20 -12.62
N GLU A 114 11.16 4.91 -13.29
CA GLU A 114 11.17 4.64 -14.74
C GLU A 114 10.36 3.38 -15.06
N LEU A 115 10.57 2.29 -14.32
CA LEU A 115 9.80 1.06 -14.47
C LEU A 115 8.30 1.30 -14.29
N LEU A 116 7.91 2.01 -13.25
CA LEU A 116 6.50 2.31 -13.00
C LEU A 116 5.92 3.25 -14.08
N SER A 117 6.68 4.21 -14.56
CA SER A 117 6.23 5.18 -15.58
C SER A 117 5.89 4.54 -16.93
N THR A 118 6.32 3.31 -17.19
CA THR A 118 6.00 2.59 -18.43
C THR A 118 4.52 2.30 -18.60
N ALA A 119 3.78 2.14 -17.50
CA ALA A 119 2.37 1.74 -17.52
C ALA A 119 1.52 2.46 -16.44
N CYS A 120 2.10 3.42 -15.71
CA CYS A 120 1.43 4.25 -14.72
C CYS A 120 1.25 5.67 -15.24
N PRO A 121 0.02 6.22 -15.26
CA PRO A 121 -0.25 7.53 -15.86
C PRO A 121 0.08 8.74 -14.98
N ILE A 122 0.43 8.53 -13.70
CA ILE A 122 0.78 9.65 -12.81
C ILE A 122 2.22 10.10 -13.04
N ASP A 123 2.49 11.36 -12.71
CA ASP A 123 3.85 11.93 -12.77
C ASP A 123 4.68 11.45 -11.57
N LEU A 124 5.57 10.49 -11.84
CA LEU A 124 6.52 9.93 -10.86
C LEU A 124 7.87 10.67 -10.85
N HIS A 125 7.97 11.83 -11.50
CA HIS A 125 9.17 12.63 -11.45
C HIS A 125 9.44 13.11 -10.01
N PRO A 126 10.70 13.15 -9.52
CA PRO A 126 11.04 13.54 -8.13
C PRO A 126 10.54 14.91 -7.67
N ARG A 127 10.15 15.80 -8.60
CA ARG A 127 9.51 17.08 -8.27
C ARG A 127 8.06 16.94 -7.82
N SER A 128 7.38 15.89 -8.29
CA SER A 128 5.94 15.64 -8.07
C SER A 128 5.72 14.46 -7.13
N TRP A 129 6.68 13.52 -7.10
CA TRP A 129 6.60 12.27 -6.34
C TRP A 129 7.82 12.13 -5.43
N SER A 130 7.60 12.18 -4.13
CA SER A 130 8.64 12.15 -3.09
C SER A 130 8.14 11.41 -1.86
N ASP A 131 9.01 11.16 -0.90
CA ASP A 131 8.65 10.56 0.39
C ASP A 131 7.43 11.25 1.03
N GLY A 132 6.55 10.45 1.60
CA GLY A 132 5.31 10.91 2.18
C GLY A 132 4.16 11.10 1.18
N ARG A 133 4.33 10.66 -0.07
CA ARG A 133 3.27 10.64 -1.08
C ARG A 133 2.65 9.26 -1.25
N CYS A 134 1.33 9.24 -1.48
CA CYS A 134 0.61 8.06 -1.94
C CYS A 134 -0.38 8.44 -3.04
N ALA A 135 -0.78 7.48 -3.87
CA ALA A 135 -1.80 7.72 -4.89
C ALA A 135 -2.48 6.42 -5.32
N GLN A 136 -3.80 6.46 -5.40
CA GLN A 136 -4.57 5.43 -6.10
C GLN A 136 -4.48 5.70 -7.61
N THR A 137 -4.06 4.69 -8.38
CA THR A 137 -3.84 4.80 -9.82
C THR A 137 -4.00 3.44 -10.50
N VAL A 138 -3.51 3.33 -11.72
CA VAL A 138 -3.42 2.07 -12.45
C VAL A 138 -1.98 1.78 -12.86
N PHE A 139 -1.67 0.49 -13.03
CA PHE A 139 -0.47 0.02 -13.71
C PHE A 139 -0.92 -0.95 -14.80
N GLY A 140 -0.89 -0.48 -16.06
CA GLY A 140 -1.59 -1.14 -17.14
C GLY A 140 -3.09 -1.27 -16.85
N ALA A 141 -3.62 -2.48 -16.80
CA ALA A 141 -5.02 -2.78 -16.50
C ALA A 141 -5.31 -2.99 -14.99
N ALA A 142 -4.28 -3.03 -14.15
CA ALA A 142 -4.44 -3.28 -12.71
C ALA A 142 -4.62 -1.98 -11.94
N GLN A 143 -5.66 -1.89 -11.10
CA GLN A 143 -5.75 -0.85 -10.09
C GLN A 143 -4.71 -1.11 -9.00
N ILE A 144 -3.95 -0.09 -8.66
CA ILE A 144 -2.91 -0.11 -7.64
C ILE A 144 -3.02 1.10 -6.71
N LEU A 145 -2.41 0.99 -5.53
CA LEU A 145 -2.09 2.11 -4.67
C LEU A 145 -0.56 2.18 -4.57
N LEU A 146 0.01 3.34 -4.78
CA LEU A 146 1.43 3.61 -4.60
C LEU A 146 1.67 4.36 -3.30
N GLN A 147 2.78 4.07 -2.64
CA GLN A 147 3.33 4.81 -1.51
C GLN A 147 4.82 4.99 -1.74
N GLU A 148 5.29 6.24 -1.71
CA GLU A 148 6.72 6.52 -1.67
C GLU A 148 7.21 6.50 -0.22
N TRP A 149 8.28 5.75 0.04
CA TRP A 149 8.74 5.43 1.38
C TRP A 149 10.25 5.28 1.44
N GLU A 150 10.94 6.18 2.12
CA GLU A 150 12.38 6.08 2.43
C GLU A 150 13.25 5.59 1.25
N GLY A 151 13.03 6.18 0.05
CA GLY A 151 13.77 5.82 -1.15
C GLY A 151 13.32 4.52 -1.83
N THR A 152 12.20 3.95 -1.43
CA THR A 152 11.51 2.83 -2.09
C THR A 152 10.10 3.22 -2.52
N THR A 153 9.49 2.47 -3.43
CA THR A 153 8.08 2.62 -3.78
C THR A 153 7.34 1.33 -3.47
N ARG A 154 6.33 1.40 -2.61
CA ARG A 154 5.44 0.29 -2.31
C ARG A 154 4.26 0.29 -3.26
N VAL A 155 4.00 -0.84 -3.89
CA VAL A 155 2.90 -1.09 -4.83
C VAL A 155 1.93 -2.04 -4.18
N PHE A 156 0.75 -1.55 -3.81
CA PHE A 156 -0.35 -2.34 -3.25
C PHE A 156 -1.23 -2.79 -4.41
N VAL A 157 -1.38 -4.07 -4.61
CA VAL A 157 -2.12 -4.65 -5.73
C VAL A 157 -3.02 -5.79 -5.26
N ARG A 158 -4.20 -5.93 -5.85
CA ARG A 158 -5.08 -7.06 -5.54
C ARG A 158 -4.39 -8.39 -5.89
N PRO A 159 -4.51 -9.44 -5.05
CA PRO A 159 -3.85 -10.73 -5.29
C PRO A 159 -4.13 -11.32 -6.68
N SER A 160 -5.34 -11.10 -7.22
CA SER A 160 -5.72 -11.57 -8.57
C SER A 160 -4.95 -10.90 -9.72
N PHE A 161 -4.37 -9.71 -9.49
CA PHE A 161 -3.61 -8.96 -10.49
C PHE A 161 -2.11 -8.98 -10.25
N VAL A 162 -1.64 -9.54 -9.13
CA VAL A 162 -0.23 -9.45 -8.76
C VAL A 162 0.70 -10.12 -9.78
N ALA A 163 0.31 -11.27 -10.34
CA ALA A 163 1.07 -11.95 -11.38
C ALA A 163 1.22 -11.07 -12.64
N TYR A 164 0.11 -10.47 -13.08
CA TYR A 164 0.10 -9.53 -14.22
C TYR A 164 1.02 -8.33 -13.97
N VAL A 165 0.98 -7.73 -12.78
CA VAL A 165 1.82 -6.57 -12.44
C VAL A 165 3.30 -6.96 -12.45
N VAL A 166 3.67 -8.11 -11.90
CA VAL A 166 5.06 -8.60 -11.92
C VAL A 166 5.54 -8.87 -13.34
N ASP A 167 4.71 -9.53 -14.17
CA ASP A 167 5.07 -9.82 -15.57
C ASP A 167 5.25 -8.52 -16.38
N LEU A 168 4.41 -7.51 -16.14
CA LEU A 168 4.53 -6.21 -16.80
C LEU A 168 5.78 -5.44 -16.35
N LEU A 169 6.13 -5.48 -15.05
CA LEU A 169 7.38 -4.89 -14.53
C LEU A 169 8.62 -5.57 -15.13
N LEU A 170 8.59 -6.90 -15.27
CA LEU A 170 9.67 -7.65 -15.92
C LEU A 170 9.84 -7.25 -17.37
N ALA A 171 8.76 -7.18 -18.13
CA ALA A 171 8.79 -6.75 -19.53
C ALA A 171 9.33 -5.31 -19.67
N ALA A 172 8.98 -4.41 -18.73
CA ALA A 172 9.50 -3.04 -18.72
C ALA A 172 10.98 -2.94 -18.31
N SER A 173 11.55 -3.97 -17.65
CA SER A 173 12.95 -4.00 -17.24
C SER A 173 13.90 -4.56 -18.31
N GLU A 174 13.36 -5.15 -19.36
CA GLU A 174 14.15 -5.63 -20.51
C GLU A 174 14.50 -4.45 -21.42
N PRO A 175 15.78 -4.35 -21.90
CA PRO A 175 16.24 -3.24 -22.74
C PRO A 175 15.63 -3.26 -24.14
#